data_518823fa12aa66cf0534bbeefd325a85
#
_entry.id   518823fa12aa66cf0534bbeefd325a85
#
_cell.length_a   1.000
_cell.length_b   1.000
_cell.length_c   1.000
_cell.angle_alpha   90.00
_cell.angle_beta   90.00
_cell.angle_gamma   90.00
#
_symmetry.space_group_name_H-M   'P 1'
#
loop_
_entity.id
_entity.type
_entity.pdbx_description
1 polymer ?
#
loop_
_entity_poly.entity_id
_entity_poly.type
_entity_poly.pdbx_seq_one_letter_code
_entity_poly.pdbx_strand_id
1 'polypeptide(L)'
;MKKIIYLLGAIFITGCQSADSLSAKNDPKSEWWELAFTEPDYMKVWVENSSVQDINGKIFLKVGGGTAAGGEPEDGTESARGWTGGVGGSGRRVVGADLPVRIWVRWQSIVEQKTWQAWVDIPEQARQLMVQSVNQRCLRAPDQEARSMASVYLGLAPGGVVQVWVRDSCNHPVKVARGQAEIEPLGPSQGKNEGRYAYPVSEKSKRYIEKYGIPYGSW
;
A
#
# COMPACT_ATOMS: atom_id res chain seq x y z
N MET A 1 -35.23 -49.11 56.56
CA MET A 1 -35.32 -48.20 55.37
C MET A 1 -33.96 -47.51 55.25
N LYS A 2 -33.11 -47.95 54.31
CA LYS A 2 -31.77 -47.35 54.04
C LYS A 2 -31.89 -46.30 52.95
N LYS A 3 -31.61 -45.03 53.25
CA LYS A 3 -31.56 -43.94 52.25
C LYS A 3 -30.17 -43.93 51.58
N ILE A 4 -30.14 -44.20 50.29
CA ILE A 4 -28.96 -44.07 49.45
C ILE A 4 -28.89 -42.62 48.94
N ILE A 5 -27.84 -41.91 49.33
CA ILE A 5 -27.54 -40.55 48.84
C ILE A 5 -26.62 -40.69 47.62
N TYR A 6 -27.13 -40.32 46.41
CA TYR A 6 -26.29 -40.19 45.22
C TYR A 6 -25.58 -38.84 45.21
N LEU A 7 -24.24 -38.89 45.32
CA LEU A 7 -23.39 -37.71 45.17
C LEU A 7 -23.13 -37.49 43.68
N LEU A 8 -23.81 -36.50 43.08
CA LEU A 8 -23.49 -36.08 41.73
C LEU A 8 -22.19 -35.27 41.73
N GLY A 9 -21.09 -35.87 41.28
CA GLY A 9 -19.84 -35.18 41.02
C GLY A 9 -19.94 -34.34 39.74
N ALA A 10 -19.91 -33.03 39.87
CA ALA A 10 -19.78 -32.10 38.74
C ALA A 10 -18.33 -32.13 38.25
N ILE A 11 -18.09 -32.72 37.08
CA ILE A 11 -16.81 -32.66 36.39
C ILE A 11 -16.72 -31.30 35.70
N PHE A 12 -15.94 -30.37 36.27
CA PHE A 12 -15.54 -29.14 35.60
C PHE A 12 -14.47 -29.47 34.58
N ILE A 13 -14.84 -29.50 33.31
CA ILE A 13 -13.89 -29.54 32.21
C ILE A 13 -13.34 -28.11 32.05
N THR A 14 -12.21 -27.82 32.68
CA THR A 14 -11.41 -26.65 32.39
C THR A 14 -10.77 -26.85 31.03
N GLY A 15 -11.45 -26.41 29.95
CA GLY A 15 -10.87 -26.33 28.63
C GLY A 15 -9.70 -25.37 28.69
N CYS A 16 -8.46 -25.86 28.61
CA CYS A 16 -7.31 -25.04 28.27
C CYS A 16 -7.57 -24.48 26.87
N GLN A 17 -8.01 -23.22 26.80
CA GLN A 17 -7.92 -22.44 25.57
C GLN A 17 -6.41 -22.28 25.31
N SER A 18 -5.88 -23.04 24.37
CA SER A 18 -4.53 -22.80 23.86
C SER A 18 -4.53 -21.37 23.30
N ALA A 19 -3.79 -20.48 23.95
CA ALA A 19 -3.59 -19.13 23.44
C ALA A 19 -2.96 -19.27 22.06
N ASP A 20 -3.58 -18.64 21.06
CA ASP A 20 -3.01 -18.57 19.71
C ASP A 20 -1.63 -17.87 19.83
N SER A 21 -0.57 -18.62 19.57
CA SER A 21 0.82 -18.14 19.69
C SER A 21 1.14 -16.98 18.75
N LEU A 22 0.33 -16.80 17.69
CA LEU A 22 0.48 -15.73 16.71
C LEU A 22 -0.45 -14.54 17.00
N SER A 23 -1.27 -14.61 18.04
CA SER A 23 -2.17 -13.52 18.41
C SER A 23 -1.38 -12.28 18.84
N ALA A 24 -1.62 -11.17 18.16
CA ALA A 24 -1.05 -9.87 18.48
C ALA A 24 -1.99 -8.99 19.32
N LYS A 25 -2.94 -9.60 20.05
CA LYS A 25 -3.97 -8.86 20.81
C LYS A 25 -3.38 -7.83 21.79
N ASN A 26 -2.23 -8.14 22.38
CA ASN A 26 -1.57 -7.31 23.38
C ASN A 26 -0.42 -6.47 22.80
N ASP A 27 -0.15 -6.58 21.50
CA ASP A 27 0.90 -5.80 20.85
C ASP A 27 0.44 -4.35 20.63
N PRO A 28 1.36 -3.36 20.60
CA PRO A 28 1.02 -1.97 20.37
C PRO A 28 0.26 -1.77 19.05
N LYS A 29 -0.81 -0.98 19.07
CA LYS A 29 -1.63 -0.65 17.90
C LYS A 29 -1.64 0.85 17.66
N SER A 30 -1.68 1.22 16.37
CA SER A 30 -2.04 2.56 15.94
C SER A 30 -3.51 2.58 15.54
N GLU A 31 -4.19 3.70 15.79
CA GLU A 31 -5.57 3.92 15.32
C GLU A 31 -5.63 4.15 13.81
N TRP A 32 -4.48 4.34 13.16
CA TRP A 32 -4.37 4.72 11.76
C TRP A 32 -3.55 3.70 10.98
N TRP A 33 -3.73 3.76 9.68
CA TRP A 33 -2.92 3.05 8.70
C TRP A 33 -2.09 4.04 7.88
N GLU A 34 -1.13 3.56 7.12
CA GLU A 34 -0.27 4.40 6.28
C GLU A 34 -0.51 4.14 4.79
N LEU A 35 -0.41 5.22 4.01
CA LEU A 35 -0.41 5.22 2.55
C LEU A 35 0.96 5.65 2.05
N ALA A 36 1.57 4.84 1.19
CA ALA A 36 2.84 5.13 0.56
C ALA A 36 2.75 5.00 -0.96
N PHE A 37 3.72 5.61 -1.66
CA PHE A 37 3.79 5.60 -3.11
C PHE A 37 5.14 5.02 -3.55
N THR A 38 5.11 4.19 -4.58
CA THR A 38 6.32 3.61 -5.20
C THR A 38 6.25 3.75 -6.72
N GLU A 39 7.40 3.77 -7.35
CA GLU A 39 7.57 3.89 -8.80
C GLU A 39 8.50 2.79 -9.31
N PRO A 40 8.39 2.35 -10.58
CA PRO A 40 9.41 1.50 -11.18
C PRO A 40 10.75 2.25 -11.34
N ASP A 41 11.84 1.52 -11.34
CA ASP A 41 13.16 2.09 -11.55
C ASP A 41 13.23 2.94 -12.83
N TYR A 42 13.90 4.07 -12.78
CA TYR A 42 14.03 5.10 -13.82
C TYR A 42 12.73 5.83 -14.20
N MET A 43 11.55 5.43 -13.66
CA MET A 43 10.23 5.96 -14.05
C MET A 43 9.71 6.94 -12.99
N LYS A 44 10.47 8.01 -12.74
CA LYS A 44 10.21 9.02 -11.71
C LYS A 44 8.77 9.52 -11.68
N VAL A 45 8.19 9.52 -10.47
CA VAL A 45 6.83 9.97 -10.19
C VAL A 45 6.81 11.04 -9.11
N TRP A 46 6.01 12.08 -9.32
CA TRP A 46 5.63 13.05 -8.31
C TRP A 46 4.14 12.97 -8.06
N VAL A 47 3.75 12.58 -6.85
CA VAL A 47 2.34 12.55 -6.43
C VAL A 47 1.91 13.94 -5.98
N GLU A 48 0.98 14.54 -6.74
CA GLU A 48 0.46 15.87 -6.42
C GLU A 48 -0.49 15.84 -5.24
N ASN A 49 -1.35 14.83 -5.20
CA ASN A 49 -2.39 14.70 -4.18
C ASN A 49 -2.96 13.29 -4.14
N SER A 50 -3.49 12.92 -2.98
CA SER A 50 -4.30 11.73 -2.82
C SER A 50 -5.47 11.97 -1.86
N SER A 51 -6.52 11.17 -2.01
CA SER A 51 -7.71 11.21 -1.16
C SER A 51 -8.20 9.78 -0.92
N VAL A 52 -8.86 9.57 0.19
CA VAL A 52 -9.36 8.25 0.59
C VAL A 52 -10.85 8.34 0.87
N GLN A 53 -11.62 7.40 0.38
CA GLN A 53 -12.95 7.12 0.90
C GLN A 53 -12.88 5.85 1.76
N ASP A 54 -13.33 5.95 3.00
CA ASP A 54 -13.34 4.85 3.95
C ASP A 54 -14.64 4.02 3.90
N ILE A 55 -14.68 2.93 4.67
CA ILE A 55 -15.85 2.03 4.77
C ILE A 55 -17.11 2.71 5.30
N ASN A 56 -16.99 3.85 5.98
CA ASN A 56 -18.09 4.65 6.46
C ASN A 56 -18.60 5.65 5.41
N GLY A 57 -18.03 5.63 4.20
CA GLY A 57 -18.36 6.54 3.11
C GLY A 57 -17.77 7.95 3.25
N LYS A 58 -16.98 8.21 4.30
CA LYS A 58 -16.34 9.51 4.53
C LYS A 58 -15.14 9.70 3.61
N ILE A 59 -15.00 10.91 3.07
CA ILE A 59 -13.89 11.26 2.18
C ILE A 59 -12.88 12.12 2.94
N PHE A 60 -11.63 11.68 2.92
CA PHE A 60 -10.48 12.37 3.47
C PHE A 60 -9.64 12.92 2.32
N LEU A 61 -9.52 14.23 2.25
CA LEU A 61 -8.80 14.91 1.18
C LEU A 61 -7.35 15.18 1.58
N LYS A 62 -6.45 15.19 0.59
CA LYS A 62 -5.03 15.56 0.76
C LYS A 62 -4.30 14.70 1.80
N VAL A 63 -4.57 13.40 1.79
CA VAL A 63 -3.99 12.47 2.75
C VAL A 63 -2.50 12.17 2.49
N GLY A 64 -1.99 12.45 1.30
CA GLY A 64 -0.59 12.26 0.96
C GLY A 64 -0.21 12.82 -0.40
N GLY A 65 1.10 12.94 -0.62
CA GLY A 65 1.72 13.38 -1.86
C GLY A 65 3.23 13.50 -1.70
N GLY A 66 3.92 13.82 -2.77
CA GLY A 66 5.38 13.97 -2.81
C GLY A 66 6.04 12.98 -3.77
N THR A 67 7.34 12.80 -3.64
CA THR A 67 8.10 11.85 -4.46
C THR A 67 7.74 10.42 -4.08
N ALA A 68 7.41 9.59 -5.08
CA ALA A 68 7.29 8.16 -4.91
C ALA A 68 8.67 7.53 -4.65
N ALA A 69 8.69 6.38 -3.98
CA ALA A 69 9.93 5.65 -3.78
C ALA A 69 10.26 4.81 -5.01
N GLY A 70 11.46 4.93 -5.50
CA GLY A 70 12.01 4.19 -6.63
C GLY A 70 13.51 4.36 -6.71
N GLY A 71 14.14 3.76 -7.72
CA GLY A 71 15.56 3.75 -7.91
C GLY A 71 16.00 4.16 -9.32
N GLU A 72 17.28 4.47 -9.43
CA GLU A 72 17.99 4.64 -10.68
C GLU A 72 19.31 3.88 -10.58
N PRO A 73 19.27 2.53 -10.72
CA PRO A 73 20.48 1.70 -10.65
C PRO A 73 21.59 2.18 -11.59
N GLU A 74 22.84 2.04 -11.16
CA GLU A 74 24.00 2.56 -11.94
C GLU A 74 24.24 1.80 -13.23
N ASP A 75 23.92 0.52 -13.25
CA ASP A 75 24.25 -0.37 -14.37
C ASP A 75 23.36 -0.20 -15.61
N GLY A 76 22.26 0.57 -15.51
CA GLY A 76 21.37 0.82 -16.63
C GLY A 76 20.81 -0.45 -17.26
N THR A 77 20.63 -1.52 -16.49
CA THR A 77 20.01 -2.76 -16.94
C THR A 77 18.51 -2.56 -17.19
N GLU A 78 17.85 -3.53 -17.84
CA GLU A 78 16.38 -3.51 -18.02
C GLU A 78 15.60 -3.75 -16.71
N SER A 79 16.13 -3.29 -15.57
CA SER A 79 15.55 -3.45 -14.24
C SER A 79 14.21 -2.72 -14.04
N ALA A 80 13.89 -1.75 -14.91
CA ALA A 80 12.60 -1.05 -14.89
C ALA A 80 11.40 -1.93 -15.32
N ARG A 81 11.65 -3.12 -15.90
CA ARG A 81 10.56 -4.03 -16.24
C ARG A 81 9.93 -4.59 -14.98
N GLY A 82 8.63 -4.38 -14.86
CA GLY A 82 7.88 -4.76 -13.66
C GLY A 82 8.25 -3.90 -12.45
N TRP A 83 8.08 -4.47 -11.26
CA TRP A 83 8.31 -3.82 -9.96
C TRP A 83 9.55 -4.40 -9.28
N THR A 84 10.65 -4.46 -10.00
CA THR A 84 11.90 -5.14 -9.58
C THR A 84 12.62 -4.44 -8.45
N GLY A 85 12.51 -3.11 -8.35
CA GLY A 85 13.05 -2.32 -7.24
C GLY A 85 12.38 -2.58 -5.89
N GLY A 86 11.35 -3.44 -5.88
CA GLY A 86 10.58 -3.76 -4.69
C GLY A 86 9.49 -2.73 -4.36
N VAL A 87 8.70 -3.05 -3.34
CA VAL A 87 7.66 -2.17 -2.82
C VAL A 87 8.14 -1.57 -1.51
N GLY A 88 8.52 -0.30 -1.55
CA GLY A 88 9.08 0.42 -0.41
C GLY A 88 8.65 1.89 -0.39
N GLY A 89 9.16 2.61 0.57
CA GLY A 89 8.92 4.05 0.74
C GLY A 89 8.38 4.38 2.12
N SER A 90 8.51 5.66 2.49
CA SER A 90 7.96 6.17 3.73
C SER A 90 6.47 6.44 3.56
N GLY A 91 5.65 5.69 4.29
CA GLY A 91 4.21 5.91 4.34
C GLY A 91 3.86 7.17 5.12
N ARG A 92 2.72 7.78 4.77
CA ARG A 92 2.07 8.83 5.56
C ARG A 92 0.84 8.25 6.24
N ARG A 93 0.69 8.56 7.52
CA ARG A 93 -0.50 8.14 8.29
C ARG A 93 -1.75 8.78 7.73
N VAL A 94 -2.78 7.96 7.49
CA VAL A 94 -4.10 8.42 7.06
C VAL A 94 -4.95 8.64 8.30
N VAL A 95 -4.81 9.82 8.90
CA VAL A 95 -5.38 10.14 10.20
C VAL A 95 -6.90 10.27 10.15
N GLY A 96 -7.59 9.58 11.04
CA GLY A 96 -9.04 9.65 11.22
C GLY A 96 -9.87 8.87 10.18
N ALA A 97 -9.22 8.25 9.19
CA ALA A 97 -9.89 7.39 8.24
C ALA A 97 -9.91 5.95 8.73
N ASP A 98 -11.04 5.30 8.62
CA ASP A 98 -11.20 3.85 8.74
C ASP A 98 -10.62 3.16 7.48
N LEU A 99 -10.78 1.84 7.35
CA LEU A 99 -10.25 1.07 6.23
C LEU A 99 -10.75 1.61 4.88
N PRO A 100 -9.88 1.72 3.86
CA PRO A 100 -10.25 2.33 2.60
C PRO A 100 -11.16 1.42 1.75
N VAL A 101 -12.18 1.99 1.09
CA VAL A 101 -12.93 1.33 0.01
C VAL A 101 -12.43 1.74 -1.35
N ARG A 102 -11.90 2.96 -1.48
CA ARG A 102 -11.19 3.43 -2.67
C ARG A 102 -10.23 4.56 -2.34
N ILE A 103 -9.18 4.68 -3.15
CA ILE A 103 -8.15 5.71 -3.03
C ILE A 103 -8.07 6.46 -4.35
N TRP A 104 -8.17 7.78 -4.29
CA TRP A 104 -7.89 8.65 -5.42
C TRP A 104 -6.45 9.13 -5.36
N VAL A 105 -5.80 9.18 -6.53
CA VAL A 105 -4.44 9.69 -6.67
C VAL A 105 -4.30 10.47 -7.97
N ARG A 106 -3.57 11.59 -7.91
CA ARG A 106 -3.12 12.36 -9.08
C ARG A 106 -1.61 12.52 -9.01
N TRP A 107 -0.95 12.20 -10.12
CA TRP A 107 0.50 12.22 -10.16
C TRP A 107 1.04 12.64 -11.52
N GLN A 108 2.27 13.12 -11.51
CA GLN A 108 3.07 13.42 -12.69
C GLN A 108 3.99 12.22 -12.98
N SER A 109 3.87 11.65 -14.16
CA SER A 109 4.87 10.74 -14.74
C SER A 109 5.92 11.60 -15.41
N ILE A 110 7.10 11.72 -14.78
CA ILE A 110 8.13 12.65 -15.22
C ILE A 110 8.71 12.25 -16.56
N VAL A 111 8.89 10.95 -16.79
CA VAL A 111 9.46 10.44 -18.05
C VAL A 111 8.51 10.56 -19.24
N GLU A 112 7.20 10.51 -18.99
CA GLU A 112 6.19 10.66 -20.07
C GLU A 112 5.79 12.11 -20.30
N GLN A 113 6.10 13.02 -19.36
CA GLN A 113 5.57 14.37 -19.30
C GLN A 113 4.04 14.36 -19.39
N LYS A 114 3.41 13.49 -18.58
CA LYS A 114 1.96 13.33 -18.46
C LYS A 114 1.53 13.39 -17.01
N THR A 115 0.36 13.97 -16.78
CA THR A 115 -0.30 13.95 -15.48
C THR A 115 -1.48 12.98 -15.54
N TRP A 116 -1.52 12.08 -14.60
CA TRP A 116 -2.51 11.01 -14.50
C TRP A 116 -3.36 11.18 -13.25
N GLN A 117 -4.59 10.70 -13.29
CA GLN A 117 -5.46 10.62 -12.12
C GLN A 117 -6.32 9.35 -12.16
N ALA A 118 -6.62 8.80 -10.99
CA ALA A 118 -7.48 7.63 -10.87
C ALA A 118 -8.14 7.56 -9.50
N TRP A 119 -9.36 7.02 -9.46
CA TRP A 119 -9.88 6.30 -8.31
C TRP A 119 -9.54 4.82 -8.47
N VAL A 120 -9.01 4.22 -7.42
CA VAL A 120 -8.67 2.79 -7.39
C VAL A 120 -9.47 2.15 -6.26
N ASP A 121 -10.28 1.15 -6.61
CA ASP A 121 -11.07 0.41 -5.63
C ASP A 121 -10.16 -0.52 -4.82
N ILE A 122 -10.41 -0.55 -3.51
CA ILE A 122 -9.72 -1.41 -2.56
C ILE A 122 -10.68 -2.53 -2.18
N PRO A 123 -10.44 -3.76 -2.64
CA PRO A 123 -11.36 -4.87 -2.42
C PRO A 123 -11.42 -5.29 -0.95
N GLU A 124 -12.49 -5.98 -0.58
CA GLU A 124 -12.69 -6.48 0.80
C GLU A 124 -11.51 -7.35 1.28
N GLN A 125 -10.99 -8.20 0.41
CA GLN A 125 -9.81 -9.02 0.72
C GLN A 125 -8.60 -8.19 1.15
N ALA A 126 -8.39 -7.03 0.54
CA ALA A 126 -7.30 -6.11 0.93
C ALA A 126 -7.52 -5.57 2.35
N ARG A 127 -8.76 -5.18 2.69
CA ARG A 127 -9.12 -4.71 4.03
C ARG A 127 -8.95 -5.80 5.08
N GLN A 128 -9.34 -7.04 4.77
CA GLN A 128 -9.12 -8.20 5.64
C GLN A 128 -7.62 -8.42 5.88
N LEU A 129 -6.80 -8.32 4.84
CA LEU A 129 -5.35 -8.43 4.96
C LEU A 129 -4.76 -7.30 5.81
N MET A 130 -5.26 -6.06 5.68
CA MET A 130 -4.87 -4.93 6.52
C MET A 130 -5.13 -5.23 8.00
N VAL A 131 -6.34 -5.72 8.34
CA VAL A 131 -6.71 -6.10 9.71
C VAL A 131 -5.82 -7.23 10.21
N GLN A 132 -5.61 -8.27 9.39
CA GLN A 132 -4.77 -9.41 9.73
C GLN A 132 -3.32 -9.00 9.99
N SER A 133 -2.76 -8.10 9.18
CA SER A 133 -1.35 -7.68 9.27
C SER A 133 -0.96 -7.05 10.59
N VAL A 134 -1.93 -6.50 11.33
CA VAL A 134 -1.72 -5.87 12.64
C VAL A 134 -2.20 -6.74 13.82
N ASN A 135 -3.06 -7.72 13.57
CA ASN A 135 -3.65 -8.58 14.61
C ASN A 135 -2.98 -9.96 14.72
N GLN A 136 -2.06 -10.25 13.81
CA GLN A 136 -1.29 -11.50 13.83
C GLN A 136 0.20 -11.19 13.74
N ARG A 137 0.99 -11.91 14.52
CA ARG A 137 2.45 -11.93 14.43
C ARG A 137 2.89 -12.75 13.23
N CYS A 138 4.07 -12.46 12.71
CA CYS A 138 4.64 -13.23 11.62
C CYS A 138 4.93 -14.67 12.08
N LEU A 139 4.44 -15.67 11.34
CA LEU A 139 4.70 -17.07 11.62
C LEU A 139 6.20 -17.42 11.67
N ARG A 140 7.03 -16.70 10.88
CA ARG A 140 8.48 -16.91 10.86
C ARG A 140 9.22 -16.21 12.00
N ALA A 141 8.54 -15.33 12.73
CA ALA A 141 9.08 -14.57 13.86
C ALA A 141 8.00 -14.36 14.93
N PRO A 142 7.49 -15.45 15.56
CA PRO A 142 6.33 -15.39 16.44
C PRO A 142 6.59 -14.59 17.72
N ASP A 143 7.85 -14.44 18.12
CA ASP A 143 8.27 -13.68 19.30
C ASP A 143 8.39 -12.18 19.04
N GLN A 144 8.33 -11.73 17.78
CA GLN A 144 8.33 -10.32 17.43
C GLN A 144 6.91 -9.76 17.46
N GLU A 145 6.78 -8.53 17.94
CA GLU A 145 5.52 -7.81 17.92
C GLU A 145 5.00 -7.65 16.47
N ALA A 146 3.70 -7.72 16.32
CA ALA A 146 3.06 -7.42 15.05
C ALA A 146 3.24 -5.93 14.71
N ARG A 147 3.02 -5.60 13.44
CA ARG A 147 3.03 -4.21 12.99
C ARG A 147 2.00 -3.39 13.78
N SER A 148 2.40 -2.20 14.20
CA SER A 148 1.49 -1.30 14.92
C SER A 148 0.40 -0.70 14.03
N MET A 149 0.63 -0.63 12.70
CA MET A 149 -0.33 -0.13 11.71
C MET A 149 -0.22 -0.89 10.38
N ALA A 150 -1.33 -0.98 9.67
CA ALA A 150 -1.37 -1.53 8.31
C ALA A 150 -0.73 -0.55 7.32
N SER A 151 -0.17 -1.10 6.21
CA SER A 151 0.46 -0.30 5.16
C SER A 151 -0.13 -0.64 3.81
N VAL A 152 -0.58 0.40 3.09
CA VAL A 152 -1.04 0.32 1.70
C VAL A 152 -0.04 1.05 0.82
N TYR A 153 0.36 0.42 -0.28
CA TYR A 153 1.27 0.99 -1.26
C TYR A 153 0.57 1.13 -2.61
N LEU A 154 0.65 2.31 -3.19
CA LEU A 154 0.28 2.54 -4.58
C LEU A 154 1.55 2.61 -5.43
N GLY A 155 1.71 1.66 -6.33
CA GLY A 155 2.71 1.73 -7.39
C GLY A 155 2.14 2.48 -8.58
N LEU A 156 2.82 3.52 -9.00
CA LEU A 156 2.42 4.42 -10.06
C LEU A 156 3.40 4.30 -11.21
N ALA A 157 2.93 3.82 -12.36
CA ALA A 157 3.80 3.54 -13.50
C ALA A 157 3.35 4.26 -14.77
N PRO A 158 4.27 4.41 -15.77
CA PRO A 158 3.93 4.92 -17.08
C PRO A 158 2.76 4.18 -17.72
N GLY A 159 2.03 4.89 -18.58
CA GLY A 159 0.78 4.39 -19.15
C GLY A 159 -0.41 4.52 -18.22
N GLY A 160 -0.26 5.20 -17.07
CA GLY A 160 -1.35 5.39 -16.12
C GLY A 160 -1.69 4.16 -15.29
N VAL A 161 -0.76 3.21 -15.15
CA VAL A 161 -0.99 1.99 -14.38
C VAL A 161 -0.85 2.27 -12.89
N VAL A 162 -1.83 1.81 -12.12
CA VAL A 162 -1.78 1.80 -10.65
C VAL A 162 -1.81 0.35 -10.17
N GLN A 163 -0.82 -0.06 -9.39
CA GLN A 163 -0.80 -1.34 -8.70
C GLN A 163 -0.92 -1.12 -7.20
N VAL A 164 -1.78 -1.87 -6.52
CA VAL A 164 -1.97 -1.74 -5.07
C VAL A 164 -1.41 -2.97 -4.36
N TRP A 165 -0.67 -2.71 -3.29
CA TRP A 165 -0.22 -3.75 -2.35
C TRP A 165 -0.64 -3.41 -0.94
N VAL A 166 -0.85 -4.45 -0.15
CA VAL A 166 -0.94 -4.40 1.31
C VAL A 166 0.18 -5.28 1.86
N ARG A 167 0.81 -4.86 2.94
CA ARG A 167 1.78 -5.72 3.61
C ARG A 167 1.08 -6.73 4.50
N ASP A 168 1.52 -7.99 4.43
CA ASP A 168 1.06 -9.05 5.33
C ASP A 168 1.68 -8.94 6.74
N SER A 169 1.36 -9.86 7.62
CA SER A 169 1.91 -9.92 8.99
C SER A 169 3.43 -10.14 9.02
N CYS A 170 4.02 -10.69 7.97
CA CYS A 170 5.47 -10.85 7.80
C CYS A 170 6.13 -9.71 7.03
N ASN A 171 5.41 -8.58 6.83
CA ASN A 171 5.89 -7.40 6.11
C ASN A 171 6.14 -7.62 4.60
N HIS A 172 5.57 -8.68 4.00
CA HIS A 172 5.69 -8.90 2.57
C HIS A 172 4.59 -8.15 1.80
N PRO A 173 4.90 -7.55 0.66
CA PRO A 173 3.91 -6.89 -0.17
C PRO A 173 3.07 -7.91 -0.94
N VAL A 174 1.77 -7.90 -0.71
CA VAL A 174 0.78 -8.73 -1.42
C VAL A 174 0.01 -7.85 -2.40
N LYS A 175 0.01 -8.19 -3.69
CA LYS A 175 -0.79 -7.50 -4.71
C LYS A 175 -2.27 -7.75 -4.44
N VAL A 176 -3.06 -6.68 -4.32
CA VAL A 176 -4.47 -6.77 -3.94
C VAL A 176 -5.42 -6.12 -4.93
N ALA A 177 -4.97 -5.14 -5.70
CA ALA A 177 -5.78 -4.48 -6.72
C ALA A 177 -4.90 -3.86 -7.80
N ARG A 178 -5.52 -3.59 -8.96
CA ARG A 178 -4.90 -2.87 -10.08
C ARG A 178 -5.91 -1.89 -10.64
N GLY A 179 -5.46 -0.70 -11.01
CA GLY A 179 -6.26 0.34 -11.63
C GLY A 179 -5.61 0.87 -12.90
N GLN A 180 -6.43 1.53 -13.72
CA GLN A 180 -6.03 2.26 -14.90
C GLN A 180 -6.44 3.71 -14.73
N ALA A 181 -5.49 4.62 -14.87
CA ALA A 181 -5.71 6.05 -14.75
C ALA A 181 -6.10 6.65 -16.10
N GLU A 182 -6.73 7.81 -16.03
CA GLU A 182 -6.97 8.72 -17.13
C GLU A 182 -6.01 9.92 -17.07
N ILE A 183 -5.85 10.59 -18.19
CA ILE A 183 -5.06 11.83 -18.26
C ILE A 183 -5.80 12.93 -17.50
N GLU A 184 -5.08 13.66 -16.62
CA GLU A 184 -5.54 14.94 -16.07
C GLU A 184 -5.44 16.01 -17.16
N PRO A 185 -6.58 16.49 -17.69
CA PRO A 185 -6.58 17.34 -18.89
C PRO A 185 -5.92 18.73 -18.67
N LEU A 186 -5.89 19.20 -17.43
CA LEU A 186 -5.25 20.48 -17.10
C LEU A 186 -3.73 20.34 -16.91
N GLY A 187 -3.19 19.13 -16.98
CA GLY A 187 -1.75 18.86 -16.83
C GLY A 187 -1.23 19.05 -15.43
N PRO A 188 0.09 19.23 -15.26
CA PRO A 188 0.74 19.30 -13.96
C PRO A 188 0.22 20.46 -13.12
N SER A 189 0.00 20.18 -11.83
CA SER A 189 -0.55 21.11 -10.85
C SER A 189 -1.88 21.73 -11.28
N GLN A 190 -2.66 21.03 -12.11
CA GLN A 190 -3.90 21.55 -12.70
C GLN A 190 -3.71 22.88 -13.44
N GLY A 191 -2.64 23.00 -14.22
CA GLY A 191 -2.31 24.19 -15.01
C GLY A 191 -1.77 25.38 -14.22
N LYS A 192 -1.66 25.29 -12.89
CA LYS A 192 -1.30 26.44 -12.03
C LYS A 192 0.16 26.87 -12.11
N ASN A 193 1.03 26.06 -12.72
CA ASN A 193 2.47 26.33 -12.82
C ASN A 193 2.97 26.34 -14.27
N GLU A 194 2.11 26.79 -15.21
CA GLU A 194 2.47 26.99 -16.60
C GLU A 194 2.96 25.71 -17.31
N GLY A 195 2.38 24.57 -16.94
CA GLY A 195 2.74 23.26 -17.51
C GLY A 195 4.08 22.68 -17.04
N ARG A 196 4.73 23.29 -16.04
CA ARG A 196 6.00 22.78 -15.51
C ARG A 196 5.80 21.55 -14.63
N TYR A 197 6.56 20.51 -14.89
CA TYR A 197 6.62 19.31 -14.04
C TYR A 197 7.49 19.54 -12.81
N ALA A 198 7.25 18.76 -11.74
CA ALA A 198 7.97 18.89 -10.47
C ALA A 198 9.48 18.66 -10.60
N TYR A 199 9.88 17.81 -11.55
CA TYR A 199 11.26 17.51 -11.82
C TYR A 199 11.56 17.49 -13.33
N PRO A 200 12.80 17.77 -13.75
CA PRO A 200 13.28 17.40 -15.06
C PRO A 200 13.46 15.88 -15.14
N VAL A 201 13.44 15.30 -16.33
CA VAL A 201 13.85 13.90 -16.54
C VAL A 201 15.33 13.80 -16.23
N SER A 202 15.72 12.87 -15.36
CA SER A 202 17.12 12.67 -14.99
C SER A 202 17.97 12.15 -16.17
N GLU A 203 19.27 12.39 -16.14
CA GLU A 203 20.16 11.87 -17.17
C GLU A 203 20.23 10.33 -17.19
N LYS A 204 20.05 9.68 -16.04
CA LYS A 204 19.97 8.23 -15.96
C LYS A 204 18.70 7.69 -16.61
N SER A 205 17.55 8.29 -16.30
CA SER A 205 16.28 7.94 -16.96
C SER A 205 16.30 8.19 -18.46
N LYS A 206 16.92 9.30 -18.91
CA LYS A 206 17.08 9.58 -20.36
C LYS A 206 17.87 8.48 -21.06
N ARG A 207 19.07 8.14 -20.54
CA ARG A 207 19.90 7.07 -21.11
C ARG A 207 19.20 5.72 -21.13
N TYR A 208 18.48 5.41 -20.03
CA TYR A 208 17.72 4.18 -19.97
C TYR A 208 16.64 4.12 -21.07
N ILE A 209 15.84 5.19 -21.19
CA ILE A 209 14.73 5.27 -22.16
C ILE A 209 15.26 5.29 -23.60
N GLU A 210 16.37 5.97 -23.86
CA GLU A 210 17.01 5.97 -25.17
C GLU A 210 17.44 4.55 -25.60
N LYS A 211 17.94 3.76 -24.65
CA LYS A 211 18.41 2.40 -24.93
C LYS A 211 17.29 1.36 -25.00
N TYR A 212 16.30 1.44 -24.12
CA TYR A 212 15.32 0.38 -23.92
C TYR A 212 13.86 0.82 -24.19
N GLY A 213 13.62 2.12 -24.31
CA GLY A 213 12.27 2.69 -24.32
C GLY A 213 11.61 2.67 -22.95
N ILE A 214 10.39 3.18 -22.89
CA ILE A 214 9.52 3.01 -21.71
C ILE A 214 8.87 1.64 -21.83
N PRO A 215 9.08 0.70 -20.87
CA PRO A 215 8.62 -0.67 -21.00
C PRO A 215 7.12 -0.81 -20.65
N TYR A 216 6.26 -0.12 -21.40
CA TYR A 216 4.82 -0.20 -21.25
C TYR A 216 4.32 -1.65 -21.21
N GLY A 217 3.36 -1.92 -20.33
CA GLY A 217 2.76 -3.25 -20.18
C GLY A 217 3.59 -4.24 -19.33
N SER A 218 4.75 -3.83 -18.78
CA SER A 218 5.57 -4.69 -17.93
C SER A 218 5.21 -4.63 -16.44
N TRP A 219 4.36 -3.73 -16.02
CA TRP A 219 3.90 -3.51 -14.64
C TRP A 219 2.44 -3.82 -14.38
#